data_377fd98a7bdbc8bf6fc8491fe91887a4
#
_entry.id   377fd98a7bdbc8bf6fc8491fe91887a4
#
_cell.length_a   1.000
_cell.length_b   1.000
_cell.length_c   1.000
_cell.angle_alpha   90.00
_cell.angle_beta   90.00
_cell.angle_gamma   90.00
#
_symmetry.space_group_name_H-M   'P 1'
#
loop_
_entity.id
_entity.type
_entity.pdbx_description
1 polymer ?
#
loop_
_entity_poly.entity_id
_entity_poly.type
_entity_poly.pdbx_seq_one_letter_code
_entity_poly.pdbx_strand_id
1 'polypeptide(L)'
;YVYEDLRPIGKEEIASHFPHIVEHCKEKGYDVFKEPIPVVPAQHYFMGGIKVDYDSHTSMKHLYAIGETACNGVHGKNRLASNSLLESLVFAKRAAKRIEKSLKERAHYMFDQTTLKLNVDPLIISALKEDITSEDVSTNSVMPFSKTGVVDLICKEDGIICGLQIFERTFELLDEACDVEFFASDGDRVEKGQLLGRVKGDVRILLSGERVALNYLQRMSGIATYTANVQEYLKDSSIRLLDTRK
;
A
#
# COMPACT_ATOMS: atom_id res chain seq x y z
N TYR A 1 -48.19 -2.20 13.55
CA TYR A 1 -47.66 -1.43 14.67
C TYR A 1 -47.41 -2.36 15.86
N VAL A 2 -46.32 -2.14 16.57
CA VAL A 2 -46.04 -2.73 17.88
C VAL A 2 -46.14 -1.60 18.88
N TYR A 3 -46.64 -1.88 20.08
CA TYR A 3 -46.76 -0.88 21.12
C TYR A 3 -45.65 -1.08 22.14
N GLU A 4 -44.96 0.00 22.51
CA GLU A 4 -43.92 0.01 23.52
C GLU A 4 -44.43 0.77 24.74
N ASP A 5 -44.34 0.15 25.93
CA ASP A 5 -44.74 0.75 27.18
C ASP A 5 -43.53 1.25 27.95
N LEU A 6 -43.35 2.57 27.99
CA LEU A 6 -42.25 3.21 28.72
C LEU A 6 -42.56 3.47 30.19
N ARG A 7 -43.80 3.32 30.65
CA ARG A 7 -44.23 3.67 32.04
C ARG A 7 -43.43 2.94 33.13
N PRO A 8 -42.98 1.67 32.92
CA PRO A 8 -42.16 0.97 33.92
C PRO A 8 -40.81 1.63 34.21
N ILE A 9 -40.29 2.47 33.32
CA ILE A 9 -38.99 3.16 33.47
C ILE A 9 -39.09 4.27 34.52
N GLY A 10 -40.24 4.91 34.66
CA GLY A 10 -40.46 6.05 35.54
C GLY A 10 -40.35 7.41 34.85
N LYS A 11 -41.19 8.37 35.31
CA LYS A 11 -41.35 9.67 34.64
C LYS A 11 -40.09 10.52 34.58
N GLU A 12 -39.34 10.56 35.70
CA GLU A 12 -38.12 11.36 35.83
C GLU A 12 -37.04 10.84 34.91
N GLU A 13 -36.89 9.52 34.85
CA GLU A 13 -35.88 8.86 34.04
C GLU A 13 -36.20 8.97 32.55
N ILE A 14 -37.47 8.81 32.15
CA ILE A 14 -37.90 9.04 30.75
C ILE A 14 -37.62 10.48 30.33
N ALA A 15 -38.01 11.46 31.17
CA ALA A 15 -37.83 12.87 30.85
C ALA A 15 -36.36 13.28 30.75
N SER A 16 -35.48 12.69 31.54
CA SER A 16 -34.05 13.01 31.55
C SER A 16 -33.27 12.32 30.42
N HIS A 17 -33.58 11.06 30.15
CA HIS A 17 -32.81 10.28 29.14
C HIS A 17 -33.38 10.33 27.73
N PHE A 18 -34.69 10.57 27.59
CA PHE A 18 -35.37 10.54 26.30
C PHE A 18 -36.22 11.80 26.02
N PRO A 19 -35.68 13.03 26.23
CA PRO A 19 -36.47 14.25 26.10
C PRO A 19 -37.06 14.42 24.69
N HIS A 20 -36.30 14.09 23.67
CA HIS A 20 -36.76 14.19 22.26
C HIS A 20 -37.89 13.19 21.93
N ILE A 21 -37.88 11.99 22.52
CA ILE A 21 -38.96 11.02 22.34
C ILE A 21 -40.23 11.55 22.99
N VAL A 22 -40.13 12.12 24.18
CA VAL A 22 -41.25 12.74 24.89
C VAL A 22 -41.88 13.87 24.08
N GLU A 23 -41.06 14.78 23.54
CA GLU A 23 -41.46 15.89 22.75
C GLU A 23 -42.15 15.45 21.43
N HIS A 24 -41.49 14.53 20.71
CA HIS A 24 -42.00 14.01 19.45
C HIS A 24 -43.34 13.25 19.62
N CYS A 25 -43.47 12.43 20.64
CA CYS A 25 -44.69 11.72 20.92
C CYS A 25 -45.85 12.71 21.27
N LYS A 26 -45.54 13.74 22.07
CA LYS A 26 -46.48 14.80 22.40
C LYS A 26 -46.97 15.55 21.15
N GLU A 27 -46.09 15.89 20.21
CA GLU A 27 -46.46 16.50 18.94
C GLU A 27 -47.40 15.61 18.13
N LYS A 28 -47.28 14.30 18.23
CA LYS A 28 -48.13 13.31 17.56
C LYS A 28 -49.39 12.94 18.35
N GLY A 29 -49.63 13.57 19.51
CA GLY A 29 -50.80 13.35 20.33
C GLY A 29 -50.72 12.17 21.31
N TYR A 30 -49.49 11.62 21.53
CA TYR A 30 -49.27 10.54 22.48
C TYR A 30 -48.62 11.05 23.78
N ASP A 31 -49.11 10.55 24.91
CA ASP A 31 -48.53 10.84 26.21
C ASP A 31 -47.76 9.61 26.73
N VAL A 32 -46.44 9.59 26.56
CA VAL A 32 -45.56 8.49 26.96
C VAL A 32 -45.63 8.12 28.44
N PHE A 33 -46.19 9.00 29.29
CA PHE A 33 -46.32 8.77 30.72
C PHE A 33 -47.67 8.13 31.09
N LYS A 34 -48.60 8.05 30.13
CA LYS A 34 -49.94 7.55 30.38
C LYS A 34 -50.33 6.32 29.56
N GLU A 35 -49.77 6.21 28.38
CA GLU A 35 -50.13 5.19 27.41
C GLU A 35 -48.95 4.61 26.70
N PRO A 36 -49.06 3.36 26.19
CA PRO A 36 -48.03 2.79 25.28
C PRO A 36 -48.01 3.56 23.97
N ILE A 37 -46.83 3.73 23.40
CA ILE A 37 -46.60 4.43 22.15
C ILE A 37 -46.52 3.45 20.97
N PRO A 38 -47.11 3.78 19.80
CA PRO A 38 -46.95 2.92 18.62
C PRO A 38 -45.54 3.07 18.03
N VAL A 39 -44.87 1.96 17.84
CA VAL A 39 -43.55 1.89 17.19
C VAL A 39 -43.60 1.00 15.96
N VAL A 40 -42.81 1.32 14.97
CA VAL A 40 -42.64 0.53 13.77
C VAL A 40 -41.22 -0.05 13.80
N PRO A 41 -41.08 -1.37 13.87
CA PRO A 41 -39.75 -1.97 13.74
C PRO A 41 -39.12 -1.58 12.40
N ALA A 42 -37.95 -0.99 12.47
CA ALA A 42 -37.17 -0.62 11.30
C ALA A 42 -35.77 -1.22 11.40
N GLN A 43 -35.16 -1.47 10.26
CA GLN A 43 -33.77 -1.89 10.24
C GLN A 43 -32.91 -0.75 10.76
N HIS A 44 -32.19 -1.03 11.85
CA HIS A 44 -31.30 -0.07 12.49
C HIS A 44 -29.83 -0.30 12.13
N TYR A 45 -29.46 -1.55 11.90
CA TYR A 45 -28.09 -1.97 11.62
C TYR A 45 -28.09 -3.13 10.63
N PHE A 46 -27.18 -3.08 9.67
CA PHE A 46 -27.04 -4.14 8.67
C PHE A 46 -26.30 -5.34 9.27
N MET A 47 -27.03 -6.43 9.51
CA MET A 47 -26.44 -7.69 9.97
C MET A 47 -25.94 -8.49 8.76
N GLY A 48 -24.67 -8.92 8.82
CA GLY A 48 -24.01 -9.58 7.70
C GLY A 48 -23.03 -8.65 6.99
N GLY A 49 -23.01 -8.68 5.66
CA GLY A 49 -22.08 -7.87 4.87
C GLY A 49 -20.94 -8.69 4.26
N ILE A 50 -19.87 -8.03 3.90
CA ILE A 50 -18.69 -8.63 3.28
C ILE A 50 -17.96 -9.48 4.32
N LYS A 51 -17.84 -10.79 4.06
CA LYS A 51 -17.12 -11.71 4.96
C LYS A 51 -15.65 -11.32 5.04
N VAL A 52 -15.16 -11.17 6.26
CA VAL A 52 -13.76 -10.82 6.57
C VAL A 52 -13.18 -11.73 7.65
N ASP A 53 -11.86 -11.80 7.69
CA ASP A 53 -11.13 -12.41 8.79
C ASP A 53 -10.96 -11.47 10.00
N TYR A 54 -10.21 -11.91 11.00
CA TYR A 54 -9.92 -11.15 12.22
C TYR A 54 -9.20 -9.81 11.98
N ASP A 55 -8.53 -9.66 10.85
CA ASP A 55 -7.82 -8.42 10.46
C ASP A 55 -8.57 -7.65 9.38
N SER A 56 -9.87 -7.93 9.22
CA SER A 56 -10.77 -7.29 8.25
C SER A 56 -10.42 -7.53 6.77
N HIS A 57 -9.61 -8.54 6.48
CA HIS A 57 -9.25 -8.90 5.12
C HIS A 57 -10.33 -9.79 4.50
N THR A 58 -10.71 -9.50 3.25
CA THR A 58 -11.69 -10.29 2.50
C THR A 58 -11.02 -11.50 1.83
N SER A 59 -11.79 -12.32 1.11
CA SER A 59 -11.25 -13.39 0.26
C SER A 59 -10.47 -12.87 -0.96
N MET A 60 -10.62 -11.58 -1.30
CA MET A 60 -9.89 -10.94 -2.39
C MET A 60 -8.58 -10.34 -1.88
N LYS A 61 -7.48 -10.59 -2.59
CA LYS A 61 -6.18 -10.01 -2.24
C LYS A 61 -6.27 -8.48 -2.17
N HIS A 62 -5.73 -7.92 -1.09
CA HIS A 62 -5.62 -6.46 -0.88
C HIS A 62 -6.95 -5.71 -0.72
N LEU A 63 -8.06 -6.42 -0.52
CA LEU A 63 -9.35 -5.84 -0.23
C LEU A 63 -9.71 -6.07 1.24
N TYR A 64 -10.09 -4.99 1.91
CA TYR A 64 -10.50 -4.97 3.32
C TYR A 64 -11.90 -4.38 3.42
N ALA A 65 -12.68 -4.84 4.39
CA ALA A 65 -13.95 -4.24 4.76
C ALA A 65 -14.02 -4.05 6.27
N ILE A 66 -14.50 -2.89 6.71
CA ILE A 66 -14.59 -2.50 8.12
C ILE A 66 -15.93 -1.84 8.42
N GLY A 67 -16.32 -1.81 9.70
CA GLY A 67 -17.56 -1.22 10.14
C GLY A 67 -18.79 -2.00 9.68
N GLU A 68 -19.91 -1.31 9.57
CA GLU A 68 -21.23 -1.93 9.30
C GLU A 68 -21.28 -2.77 8.00
N THR A 69 -20.42 -2.47 7.03
CA THR A 69 -20.34 -3.23 5.77
C THR A 69 -19.60 -4.56 5.91
N ALA A 70 -18.89 -4.80 7.01
CA ALA A 70 -18.08 -5.98 7.25
C ALA A 70 -18.83 -7.03 8.08
N CYS A 71 -18.70 -8.29 7.68
CA CYS A 71 -19.16 -9.44 8.45
C CYS A 71 -17.97 -10.18 9.07
N ASN A 72 -17.57 -9.76 10.27
CA ASN A 72 -16.50 -10.39 11.06
C ASN A 72 -17.02 -11.43 12.08
N GLY A 73 -18.35 -11.64 12.14
CA GLY A 73 -19.01 -12.60 13.02
C GLY A 73 -19.27 -12.15 14.46
N VAL A 74 -18.77 -10.98 14.87
CA VAL A 74 -18.89 -10.48 16.26
C VAL A 74 -20.35 -10.28 16.71
N HIS A 75 -21.21 -9.85 15.77
CA HIS A 75 -22.62 -9.56 16.09
C HIS A 75 -23.56 -10.75 15.97
N GLY A 76 -23.11 -11.85 15.35
CA GLY A 76 -23.97 -13.01 15.13
C GLY A 76 -25.24 -12.67 14.36
N LYS A 77 -26.39 -13.14 14.84
CA LYS A 77 -27.71 -12.86 14.23
C LYS A 77 -28.25 -11.49 14.57
N ASN A 78 -27.83 -10.90 15.67
CA ASN A 78 -28.30 -9.61 16.13
C ASN A 78 -27.24 -8.89 16.97
N ARG A 79 -27.06 -7.62 16.70
CA ARG A 79 -26.08 -6.77 17.40
C ARG A 79 -26.54 -6.41 18.79
N LEU A 80 -25.65 -6.52 19.79
CA LEU A 80 -25.87 -5.87 21.08
C LEU A 80 -25.72 -4.35 20.92
N ALA A 81 -26.64 -3.61 21.53
CA ALA A 81 -26.66 -2.15 21.44
C ALA A 81 -25.29 -1.53 21.75
N SER A 82 -24.91 -0.49 21.01
CA SER A 82 -23.65 0.26 21.10
C SER A 82 -22.38 -0.49 20.70
N ASN A 83 -22.40 -1.81 20.56
CA ASN A 83 -21.21 -2.59 20.19
C ASN A 83 -20.70 -2.35 18.77
N SER A 84 -21.54 -1.82 17.87
CA SER A 84 -21.13 -1.52 16.49
C SER A 84 -20.03 -0.48 16.41
N LEU A 85 -20.08 0.58 17.22
CA LEU A 85 -19.04 1.60 17.25
C LEU A 85 -17.71 1.02 17.76
N LEU A 86 -17.76 0.22 18.82
CA LEU A 86 -16.58 -0.43 19.36
C LEU A 86 -15.97 -1.43 18.36
N GLU A 87 -16.81 -2.23 17.71
CA GLU A 87 -16.41 -3.15 16.65
C GLU A 87 -15.70 -2.40 15.52
N SER A 88 -16.32 -1.34 14.99
CA SER A 88 -15.75 -0.54 13.89
C SER A 88 -14.38 0.02 14.26
N LEU A 89 -14.19 0.57 15.46
CA LEU A 89 -12.91 1.12 15.92
C LEU A 89 -11.82 0.03 16.08
N VAL A 90 -12.18 -1.10 16.70
CA VAL A 90 -11.23 -2.19 16.94
C VAL A 90 -10.77 -2.82 15.64
N PHE A 91 -11.70 -3.16 14.76
CA PHE A 91 -11.37 -3.82 13.50
C PHE A 91 -10.72 -2.89 12.49
N ALA A 92 -11.07 -1.60 12.47
CA ALA A 92 -10.34 -0.60 11.68
C ALA A 92 -8.88 -0.49 12.10
N LYS A 93 -8.59 -0.48 13.42
CA LYS A 93 -7.22 -0.47 13.93
C LYS A 93 -6.45 -1.75 13.59
N ARG A 94 -7.11 -2.90 13.60
CA ARG A 94 -6.50 -4.18 13.19
C ARG A 94 -6.19 -4.18 11.70
N ALA A 95 -7.15 -3.76 10.87
CA ALA A 95 -6.96 -3.61 9.43
C ALA A 95 -5.77 -2.69 9.10
N ALA A 96 -5.71 -1.52 9.75
CA ALA A 96 -4.61 -0.58 9.55
C ALA A 96 -3.24 -1.19 9.85
N LYS A 97 -3.10 -1.92 10.98
CA LYS A 97 -1.86 -2.61 11.33
C LYS A 97 -1.50 -3.71 10.33
N ARG A 98 -2.49 -4.46 9.84
CA ARG A 98 -2.28 -5.50 8.83
C ARG A 98 -1.84 -4.91 7.50
N ILE A 99 -2.48 -3.81 7.08
CA ILE A 99 -2.12 -3.07 5.87
C ILE A 99 -0.70 -2.51 6.00
N GLU A 100 -0.36 -1.87 7.12
CA GLU A 100 1.00 -1.35 7.38
C GLU A 100 2.05 -2.44 7.29
N LYS A 101 1.81 -3.60 7.91
CA LYS A 101 2.70 -4.77 7.81
C LYS A 101 2.84 -5.25 6.37
N SER A 102 1.71 -5.39 5.67
CA SER A 102 1.69 -5.79 4.26
C SER A 102 2.41 -4.80 3.34
N LEU A 103 2.32 -3.49 3.62
CA LEU A 103 3.04 -2.46 2.87
C LEU A 103 4.55 -2.51 3.15
N LYS A 104 4.97 -2.77 4.39
CA LYS A 104 6.38 -2.96 4.73
C LYS A 104 6.95 -4.23 4.08
N GLU A 105 6.18 -5.32 4.08
CA GLU A 105 6.53 -6.53 3.35
C GLU A 105 6.58 -6.29 1.83
N ARG A 106 5.76 -5.38 1.28
CA ARG A 106 5.76 -4.98 -0.14
C ARG A 106 6.86 -4.00 -0.53
N ALA A 107 7.43 -3.27 0.39
CA ALA A 107 8.60 -2.44 0.12
C ALA A 107 9.82 -3.26 -0.35
N HIS A 108 9.74 -4.60 -0.21
CA HIS A 108 10.64 -5.57 -0.83
C HIS A 108 10.06 -6.22 -2.11
N TYR A 109 8.94 -5.69 -2.65
CA TYR A 109 8.36 -6.27 -3.85
C TYR A 109 9.09 -5.81 -5.10
N MET A 110 9.85 -6.74 -5.63
CA MET A 110 10.22 -6.75 -7.04
C MET A 110 8.95 -6.76 -7.91
N PHE A 111 8.97 -6.10 -9.03
CA PHE A 111 7.90 -6.23 -10.01
C PHE A 111 7.70 -7.71 -10.37
N ASP A 112 6.45 -8.18 -10.44
CA ASP A 112 6.20 -9.52 -10.95
C ASP A 112 6.59 -9.61 -12.43
N GLN A 113 6.85 -10.83 -12.90
CA GLN A 113 7.31 -11.08 -14.28
C GLN A 113 6.34 -10.52 -15.33
N THR A 114 5.05 -10.48 -15.06
CA THR A 114 4.04 -9.93 -15.99
C THR A 114 4.16 -8.43 -16.10
N THR A 115 4.27 -7.75 -14.94
CA THR A 115 4.47 -6.31 -14.86
C THR A 115 5.78 -5.88 -15.52
N LEU A 116 6.88 -6.63 -15.31
CA LEU A 116 8.14 -6.38 -16.00
C LEU A 116 7.95 -6.45 -17.50
N LYS A 117 7.46 -7.56 -18.03
CA LYS A 117 7.33 -7.78 -19.49
C LYS A 117 6.40 -6.78 -20.19
N LEU A 118 5.27 -6.44 -19.56
CA LEU A 118 4.27 -5.61 -20.22
C LEU A 118 4.51 -4.10 -20.06
N ASN A 119 5.03 -3.67 -18.92
CA ASN A 119 5.11 -2.26 -18.56
C ASN A 119 6.55 -1.73 -18.48
N VAL A 120 7.51 -2.54 -18.09
CA VAL A 120 8.88 -2.11 -17.82
C VAL A 120 9.80 -2.41 -18.99
N ASP A 121 9.81 -3.64 -19.50
CA ASP A 121 10.67 -4.03 -20.61
C ASP A 121 10.56 -3.11 -21.83
N PRO A 122 9.37 -2.68 -22.28
CA PRO A 122 9.24 -1.75 -23.39
C PRO A 122 9.94 -0.41 -23.16
N LEU A 123 9.94 0.09 -21.90
CA LEU A 123 10.60 1.34 -21.54
C LEU A 123 12.13 1.18 -21.56
N ILE A 124 12.65 0.09 -20.98
CA ILE A 124 14.08 -0.21 -20.98
C ILE A 124 14.56 -0.41 -22.42
N ILE A 125 13.84 -1.20 -23.22
CA ILE A 125 14.18 -1.44 -24.63
C ILE A 125 14.18 -0.14 -25.43
N SER A 126 13.23 0.77 -25.17
CA SER A 126 13.20 2.07 -25.83
C SER A 126 14.43 2.91 -25.48
N ALA A 127 14.82 2.93 -24.20
CA ALA A 127 16.00 3.65 -23.73
C ALA A 127 17.31 3.04 -24.29
N LEU A 128 17.40 1.71 -24.33
CA LEU A 128 18.54 1.02 -24.94
C LEU A 128 18.65 1.32 -26.43
N LYS A 129 17.53 1.36 -27.18
CA LYS A 129 17.52 1.71 -28.61
C LYS A 129 17.92 3.16 -28.86
N GLU A 130 17.63 4.07 -27.96
CA GLU A 130 18.03 5.46 -28.00
C GLU A 130 19.56 5.60 -27.78
N ASP A 131 20.09 4.87 -26.81
CA ASP A 131 21.51 4.91 -26.43
C ASP A 131 22.39 4.12 -27.43
N ILE A 132 21.90 2.97 -27.88
CA ILE A 132 22.59 2.08 -28.86
C ILE A 132 21.89 2.19 -30.21
N THR A 133 22.23 3.23 -31.00
CA THR A 133 21.48 3.56 -32.22
C THR A 133 21.64 2.53 -33.36
N SER A 134 22.86 2.07 -33.66
CA SER A 134 23.13 1.06 -34.68
C SER A 134 24.16 0.02 -34.22
N GLU A 135 25.24 0.49 -33.63
CA GLU A 135 26.30 -0.31 -32.99
C GLU A 135 26.97 0.53 -31.89
N ASP A 136 27.43 -0.10 -30.84
CA ASP A 136 28.38 0.54 -29.92
C ASP A 136 29.77 0.54 -30.57
N VAL A 137 29.97 1.49 -31.47
CA VAL A 137 31.19 1.62 -32.28
C VAL A 137 32.44 1.75 -31.41
N SER A 138 32.31 2.44 -30.27
CA SER A 138 33.40 2.65 -29.32
C SER A 138 33.81 1.33 -28.69
N THR A 139 32.87 0.59 -28.16
CA THR A 139 33.11 -0.71 -27.52
C THR A 139 33.58 -1.75 -28.54
N ASN A 140 32.98 -1.84 -29.71
CA ASN A 140 33.37 -2.79 -30.75
C ASN A 140 34.78 -2.53 -31.28
N SER A 141 35.22 -1.28 -31.33
CA SER A 141 36.55 -0.90 -31.78
C SER A 141 37.64 -1.29 -30.77
N VAL A 142 37.34 -1.21 -29.49
CA VAL A 142 38.29 -1.51 -28.38
C VAL A 142 38.25 -2.99 -27.99
N MET A 143 37.08 -3.63 -28.08
CA MET A 143 36.82 -5.00 -27.65
C MET A 143 36.25 -5.84 -28.82
N PRO A 144 37.05 -6.23 -29.82
CA PRO A 144 36.53 -6.94 -30.99
C PRO A 144 36.13 -8.40 -30.71
N PHE A 145 36.53 -8.95 -29.55
CA PHE A 145 36.18 -10.30 -29.12
C PHE A 145 35.43 -10.30 -27.79
N SER A 146 34.57 -11.29 -27.64
CA SER A 146 33.87 -11.55 -26.36
C SER A 146 34.88 -11.83 -25.25
N LYS A 147 34.74 -11.15 -24.10
CA LYS A 147 35.55 -11.35 -22.91
C LYS A 147 34.67 -11.16 -21.72
N THR A 148 34.62 -12.17 -20.85
CA THR A 148 33.94 -12.04 -19.55
C THR A 148 34.68 -11.08 -18.63
N GLY A 149 33.95 -10.14 -18.03
CA GLY A 149 34.42 -9.21 -17.03
C GLY A 149 33.51 -9.15 -15.84
N VAL A 150 33.96 -8.44 -14.80
CA VAL A 150 33.19 -8.15 -13.59
C VAL A 150 33.33 -6.65 -13.32
N VAL A 151 32.20 -5.99 -13.03
CA VAL A 151 32.14 -4.58 -12.63
C VAL A 151 31.45 -4.45 -11.29
N ASP A 152 32.00 -3.58 -10.43
CA ASP A 152 31.42 -3.26 -9.13
C ASP A 152 30.48 -2.06 -9.23
N LEU A 153 29.29 -2.20 -8.66
CA LEU A 153 28.32 -1.11 -8.48
C LEU A 153 28.60 -0.41 -7.16
N ILE A 154 29.13 0.83 -7.21
CA ILE A 154 29.56 1.58 -6.03
C ILE A 154 28.71 2.83 -5.84
N CYS A 155 28.20 3.05 -4.63
CA CYS A 155 27.45 4.24 -4.25
C CYS A 155 28.32 5.49 -4.33
N LYS A 156 27.83 6.57 -4.96
CA LYS A 156 28.56 7.83 -5.12
C LYS A 156 28.16 8.87 -4.08
N GLU A 157 26.96 8.79 -3.53
CA GLU A 157 26.39 9.74 -2.58
C GLU A 157 25.50 9.01 -1.59
N ASP A 158 25.36 9.52 -0.37
CA ASP A 158 24.45 8.98 0.65
C ASP A 158 23.00 9.09 0.20
N GLY A 159 22.19 8.06 0.44
CA GLY A 159 20.78 8.10 0.05
C GLY A 159 20.00 6.83 0.33
N ILE A 160 18.87 6.72 -0.32
CA ILE A 160 18.03 5.50 -0.34
C ILE A 160 18.17 4.85 -1.71
N ILE A 161 18.64 3.62 -1.75
CA ILE A 161 18.73 2.87 -3.00
C ILE A 161 17.34 2.43 -3.45
N CYS A 162 17.05 2.53 -4.75
CA CYS A 162 15.80 2.09 -5.34
C CYS A 162 15.97 1.82 -6.83
N GLY A 163 15.45 0.69 -7.31
CA GLY A 163 15.48 0.31 -8.72
C GLY A 163 16.50 -0.77 -9.08
N LEU A 164 16.97 -1.55 -8.10
CA LEU A 164 17.91 -2.64 -8.32
C LEU A 164 17.38 -3.68 -9.33
N GLN A 165 16.11 -4.03 -9.27
CA GLN A 165 15.49 -4.94 -10.23
C GLN A 165 15.48 -4.39 -11.66
N ILE A 166 15.31 -3.07 -11.84
CA ILE A 166 15.35 -2.43 -13.15
C ILE A 166 16.79 -2.42 -13.69
N PHE A 167 17.74 -2.19 -12.79
CA PHE A 167 19.17 -2.27 -13.13
C PHE A 167 19.54 -3.67 -13.64
N GLU A 168 19.21 -4.73 -12.91
CA GLU A 168 19.43 -6.12 -13.31
C GLU A 168 18.73 -6.43 -14.64
N ARG A 169 17.44 -6.08 -14.75
CA ARG A 169 16.65 -6.33 -15.95
C ARG A 169 17.22 -5.70 -17.21
N THR A 170 17.89 -4.57 -17.08
CA THR A 170 18.56 -3.90 -18.23
C THR A 170 19.64 -4.79 -18.82
N PHE A 171 20.45 -5.47 -18.01
CA PHE A 171 21.48 -6.38 -18.46
C PHE A 171 20.88 -7.69 -18.97
N GLU A 172 19.87 -8.26 -18.30
CA GLU A 172 19.17 -9.46 -18.75
C GLU A 172 18.55 -9.29 -20.14
N LEU A 173 18.02 -8.11 -20.46
CA LEU A 173 17.43 -7.81 -21.78
C LEU A 173 18.50 -7.71 -22.90
N LEU A 174 19.75 -7.44 -22.54
CA LEU A 174 20.86 -7.42 -23.48
C LEU A 174 21.51 -8.80 -23.65
N ASP A 175 21.66 -9.53 -22.56
CA ASP A 175 22.23 -10.89 -22.52
C ASP A 175 21.76 -11.63 -21.25
N GLU A 176 20.99 -12.71 -21.42
CA GLU A 176 20.52 -13.56 -20.32
C GLU A 176 21.66 -14.26 -19.55
N ALA A 177 22.88 -14.28 -20.08
CA ALA A 177 24.04 -14.82 -19.42
C ALA A 177 24.71 -13.84 -18.43
N CYS A 178 24.23 -12.58 -18.36
CA CYS A 178 24.67 -11.66 -17.33
C CYS A 178 24.19 -12.10 -15.96
N ASP A 179 25.10 -12.07 -14.98
CA ASP A 179 24.84 -12.43 -13.59
C ASP A 179 25.01 -11.19 -12.70
N VAL A 180 24.00 -10.86 -11.91
CA VAL A 180 23.98 -9.67 -11.05
C VAL A 180 23.83 -10.12 -9.60
N GLU A 181 24.78 -9.75 -8.75
CA GLU A 181 24.74 -9.99 -7.31
C GLU A 181 24.60 -8.67 -6.57
N PHE A 182 23.56 -8.52 -5.73
CA PHE A 182 23.36 -7.34 -4.92
C PHE A 182 23.71 -7.58 -3.45
N PHE A 183 24.32 -6.55 -2.83
CA PHE A 183 24.67 -6.50 -1.40
C PHE A 183 23.80 -5.50 -0.63
N ALA A 184 22.83 -4.89 -1.30
CA ALA A 184 21.83 -4.01 -0.73
C ALA A 184 20.45 -4.35 -1.32
N SER A 185 19.39 -3.92 -0.67
CA SER A 185 18.00 -4.09 -1.10
C SER A 185 17.34 -2.73 -1.36
N ASP A 186 16.35 -2.70 -2.25
CA ASP A 186 15.56 -1.49 -2.50
C ASP A 186 14.92 -0.98 -1.20
N GLY A 187 15.12 0.30 -0.89
CA GLY A 187 14.69 0.94 0.35
C GLY A 187 15.77 1.05 1.42
N ASP A 188 16.92 0.41 1.25
CA ASP A 188 18.03 0.54 2.18
C ASP A 188 18.66 1.94 2.13
N ARG A 189 19.11 2.44 3.29
CA ARG A 189 19.96 3.61 3.36
C ARG A 189 21.39 3.17 3.06
N VAL A 190 21.99 3.82 2.06
CA VAL A 190 23.35 3.52 1.57
C VAL A 190 24.26 4.73 1.72
N GLU A 191 25.55 4.47 1.87
CA GLU A 191 26.57 5.51 2.09
C GLU A 191 27.52 5.60 0.89
N LYS A 192 28.11 6.76 0.72
CA LYS A 192 29.14 7.01 -0.29
C LYS A 192 30.30 6.02 -0.16
N GLY A 193 30.67 5.38 -1.26
CA GLY A 193 31.72 4.37 -1.32
C GLY A 193 31.27 2.95 -1.00
N GLN A 194 30.03 2.74 -0.57
CA GLN A 194 29.48 1.42 -0.31
C GLN A 194 29.38 0.60 -1.60
N LEU A 195 29.82 -0.65 -1.56
CA LEU A 195 29.61 -1.63 -2.62
C LEU A 195 28.15 -2.12 -2.57
N LEU A 196 27.39 -1.85 -3.63
CA LEU A 196 25.96 -2.17 -3.74
C LEU A 196 25.71 -3.49 -4.45
N GLY A 197 26.64 -3.91 -5.34
CA GLY A 197 26.48 -5.13 -6.10
C GLY A 197 27.63 -5.34 -7.08
N ARG A 198 27.53 -6.44 -7.83
CA ARG A 198 28.45 -6.81 -8.94
C ARG A 198 27.66 -7.28 -10.14
N VAL A 199 28.17 -6.96 -11.31
CA VAL A 199 27.65 -7.47 -12.57
C VAL A 199 28.77 -8.22 -13.28
N LYS A 200 28.50 -9.49 -13.65
CA LYS A 200 29.40 -10.34 -14.40
C LYS A 200 28.78 -10.67 -15.76
N GLY A 201 29.51 -10.47 -16.83
CA GLY A 201 29.02 -10.75 -18.19
C GLY A 201 30.07 -10.46 -19.25
N ASP A 202 29.65 -10.47 -20.52
CA ASP A 202 30.50 -9.97 -21.63
C ASP A 202 30.76 -8.47 -21.44
N VAL A 203 32.03 -8.07 -21.45
CA VAL A 203 32.44 -6.66 -21.23
C VAL A 203 31.71 -5.71 -22.19
N ARG A 204 31.44 -6.12 -23.43
CA ARG A 204 30.71 -5.31 -24.39
C ARG A 204 29.27 -5.04 -23.94
N ILE A 205 28.60 -6.06 -23.42
CA ILE A 205 27.26 -5.96 -22.87
C ILE A 205 27.25 -5.09 -21.62
N LEU A 206 28.25 -5.26 -20.73
CA LEU A 206 28.39 -4.45 -19.53
C LEU A 206 28.55 -2.96 -19.88
N LEU A 207 29.38 -2.62 -20.86
CA LEU A 207 29.60 -1.23 -21.29
C LEU A 207 28.36 -0.65 -21.99
N SER A 208 27.71 -1.42 -22.87
CA SER A 208 26.52 -0.95 -23.59
C SER A 208 25.28 -0.75 -22.70
N GLY A 209 25.14 -1.57 -21.64
CA GLY A 209 24.00 -1.47 -20.71
C GLY A 209 24.18 -0.45 -19.59
N GLU A 210 25.45 -0.10 -19.25
CA GLU A 210 25.79 0.68 -18.07
C GLU A 210 25.00 1.97 -17.95
N ARG A 211 24.97 2.78 -19.01
CA ARG A 211 24.34 4.11 -18.99
C ARG A 211 22.85 4.04 -18.70
N VAL A 212 22.13 3.16 -19.38
CA VAL A 212 20.68 3.00 -19.20
C VAL A 212 20.38 2.45 -17.81
N ALA A 213 21.09 1.41 -17.37
CA ALA A 213 20.93 0.81 -16.06
C ALA A 213 21.17 1.83 -14.93
N LEU A 214 22.26 2.60 -15.00
CA LEU A 214 22.60 3.63 -14.02
C LEU A 214 21.62 4.80 -14.04
N ASN A 215 21.12 5.23 -15.18
CA ASN A 215 20.17 6.33 -15.29
C ASN A 215 18.86 5.99 -14.56
N TYR A 216 18.33 4.79 -14.74
CA TYR A 216 17.14 4.33 -14.02
C TYR A 216 17.43 4.25 -12.52
N LEU A 217 18.51 3.58 -12.12
CA LEU A 217 18.87 3.39 -10.72
C LEU A 217 19.06 4.74 -9.99
N GLN A 218 19.80 5.66 -10.59
CA GLN A 218 20.05 7.00 -10.02
C GLN A 218 18.76 7.82 -9.92
N ARG A 219 17.91 7.78 -10.93
CA ARG A 219 16.64 8.51 -10.94
C ARG A 219 15.70 7.99 -9.86
N MET A 220 15.53 6.70 -9.76
CA MET A 220 14.66 6.07 -8.77
C MET A 220 15.20 6.28 -7.36
N SER A 221 16.50 6.09 -7.14
CA SER A 221 17.15 6.36 -5.84
C SER A 221 17.07 7.83 -5.43
N GLY A 222 17.22 8.75 -6.37
CA GLY A 222 17.06 10.18 -6.10
C GLY A 222 15.64 10.53 -5.65
N ILE A 223 14.61 9.97 -6.28
CA ILE A 223 13.21 10.12 -5.87
C ILE A 223 12.98 9.51 -4.49
N ALA A 224 13.47 8.30 -4.24
CA ALA A 224 13.35 7.62 -2.95
C ALA A 224 14.03 8.42 -1.82
N THR A 225 15.23 8.92 -2.06
CA THR A 225 15.98 9.75 -1.12
C THR A 225 15.25 11.05 -0.80
N TYR A 226 14.77 11.74 -1.83
CA TYR A 226 14.00 12.99 -1.65
C TYR A 226 12.72 12.73 -0.85
N THR A 227 11.99 11.67 -1.17
CA THR A 227 10.77 11.27 -0.47
C THR A 227 11.05 10.95 1.00
N ALA A 228 12.12 10.20 1.30
CA ALA A 228 12.53 9.89 2.66
C ALA A 228 12.87 11.14 3.47
N ASN A 229 13.58 12.10 2.87
CA ASN A 229 13.88 13.38 3.52
C ASN A 229 12.62 14.19 3.82
N VAL A 230 11.66 14.27 2.88
CA VAL A 230 10.36 14.92 3.12
C VAL A 230 9.57 14.24 4.24
N GLN A 231 9.55 12.89 4.27
CA GLN A 231 8.92 12.14 5.36
C GLN A 231 9.55 12.45 6.72
N GLU A 232 10.87 12.58 6.80
CA GLU A 232 11.56 12.94 8.06
C GLU A 232 11.19 14.35 8.52
N TYR A 233 11.05 15.33 7.62
CA TYR A 233 10.54 16.67 7.99
C TYR A 233 9.10 16.67 8.49
N LEU A 234 8.27 15.71 8.03
CA LEU A 234 6.86 15.59 8.41
C LEU A 234 6.62 14.72 9.64
N LYS A 235 7.67 14.10 10.20
CA LYS A 235 7.59 13.06 11.24
C LYS A 235 6.77 13.46 12.46
N ASP A 236 6.90 14.72 12.91
CA ASP A 236 6.22 15.23 14.09
C ASP A 236 4.92 16.00 13.76
N SER A 237 4.49 15.94 12.51
CA SER A 237 3.27 16.59 12.04
C SER A 237 2.12 15.58 11.80
N SER A 238 0.89 16.10 11.73
CA SER A 238 -0.27 15.29 11.30
C SER A 238 -0.37 15.12 9.78
N ILE A 239 0.58 15.70 9.03
CA ILE A 239 0.59 15.68 7.56
C ILE A 239 1.10 14.32 7.08
N ARG A 240 0.44 13.75 6.09
CA ARG A 240 0.88 12.53 5.40
C ARG A 240 1.29 12.85 3.98
N LEU A 241 2.47 12.38 3.59
CA LEU A 241 2.91 12.41 2.21
C LEU A 241 2.17 11.34 1.42
N LEU A 242 1.54 11.74 0.32
CA LEU A 242 0.84 10.84 -0.59
C LEU A 242 1.38 11.05 -2.00
N ASP A 243 1.48 9.97 -2.76
CA ASP A 243 1.76 10.02 -4.18
C ASP A 243 0.54 10.55 -4.94
N THR A 244 0.79 11.41 -5.94
CA THR A 244 -0.26 11.92 -6.83
C THR A 244 -0.18 11.20 -8.16
N ARG A 245 -1.23 10.47 -8.51
CA ARG A 245 -1.41 9.98 -9.87
C ARG A 245 -1.65 11.16 -10.82
N LYS A 246 -0.66 11.50 -11.59
CA LYS A 246 -0.81 12.31 -12.82
C LYS A 246 -0.09 11.63 -13.96
#